data_dff633d592c691ba4c947093a0c55d59
#
_entry.id   dff633d592c691ba4c947093a0c55d59
#
_cell.length_a   1.000
_cell.length_b   1.000
_cell.length_c   1.000
_cell.angle_alpha   90.00
_cell.angle_beta   90.00
_cell.angle_gamma   90.00
#
_symmetry.space_group_name_H-M   'P 1'
#
loop_
_entity.id
_entity.type
_entity.pdbx_description
1 polymer ?
#
loop_
_entity_poly.entity_id
_entity_poly.type
_entity_poly.pdbx_seq_one_letter_code
_entity_poly.pdbx_strand_id
1 'polypeptide(L)'
;LDSLVAIRREREIIMAAARAHDERAPPPACNFVLDAEEVAAGASRLRACSRSANRDIALIYTLLCTGLKTMELALLEVRDYLDEHGEVKRVSTMRAEAAASGIERPLFFNSTRAVASIDIYLEERIRRRLGIGEPARFRGLDPNSRLFLTEAGRPFLITRRSRTDSRLTSKYLQATLRLAFARAGWVGMTAQQARRQVALSLDRQGADRAQLQELLGLRSPRQVRRLLRQPPMPLEVISHEIV
;
A
#
# COMPACT_ATOMS: atom_id res chain seq x y z
N LEU A 1 12.92 -28.36 0.52
CA LEU A 1 12.04 -28.64 -0.63
C LEU A 1 10.64 -28.10 -0.39
N ASP A 2 10.04 -28.31 0.77
CA ASP A 2 8.67 -27.88 1.10
C ASP A 2 8.45 -26.35 1.04
N SER A 3 9.47 -25.57 1.41
CA SER A 3 9.41 -24.10 1.35
C SER A 3 9.31 -23.55 -0.08
N LEU A 4 10.01 -24.18 -1.04
CA LEU A 4 9.97 -23.76 -2.45
C LEU A 4 8.62 -24.10 -3.12
N VAL A 5 8.04 -25.25 -2.76
CA VAL A 5 6.72 -25.68 -3.25
C VAL A 5 5.63 -24.75 -2.70
N ALA A 6 5.71 -24.41 -1.41
CA ALA A 6 4.76 -23.47 -0.79
C ALA A 6 4.82 -22.07 -1.44
N ILE A 7 6.02 -21.54 -1.72
CA ILE A 7 6.24 -20.26 -2.39
C ILE A 7 5.64 -20.26 -3.81
N ARG A 8 5.86 -21.34 -4.56
CA ARG A 8 5.33 -21.47 -5.92
C ARG A 8 3.81 -21.51 -5.92
N ARG A 9 3.24 -22.28 -5.00
CA ARG A 9 1.78 -22.42 -4.84
C ARG A 9 1.12 -21.11 -4.41
N GLU A 10 1.71 -20.37 -3.48
CA GLU A 10 1.23 -19.04 -3.08
C GLU A 10 1.23 -18.07 -4.26
N ARG A 11 2.34 -18.03 -5.00
CA ARG A 11 2.47 -17.18 -6.19
C ARG A 11 1.42 -17.53 -7.26
N GLU A 12 1.19 -18.80 -7.48
CA GLU A 12 0.17 -19.29 -8.44
C GLU A 12 -1.25 -18.90 -7.99
N ILE A 13 -1.57 -19.04 -6.70
CA ILE A 13 -2.88 -18.66 -6.15
C ILE A 13 -3.12 -17.16 -6.28
N ILE A 14 -2.13 -16.32 -5.91
CA ILE A 14 -2.24 -14.86 -5.99
C ILE A 14 -2.34 -14.43 -7.46
N MET A 15 -1.55 -15.02 -8.34
CA MET A 15 -1.57 -14.69 -9.77
C MET A 15 -2.83 -15.20 -10.47
N ALA A 16 -3.36 -16.35 -10.07
CA ALA A 16 -4.65 -16.88 -10.57
C ALA A 16 -5.81 -16.00 -10.10
N ALA A 17 -5.85 -15.60 -8.83
CA ALA A 17 -6.85 -14.67 -8.30
C ALA A 17 -6.77 -13.29 -8.99
N ALA A 18 -5.56 -12.82 -9.30
CA ALA A 18 -5.36 -11.57 -10.05
C ALA A 18 -5.85 -11.68 -11.50
N ARG A 19 -5.65 -12.81 -12.17
CA ARG A 19 -6.15 -13.06 -13.53
C ARG A 19 -7.68 -13.16 -13.57
N ALA A 20 -8.28 -13.95 -12.68
CA ALA A 20 -9.73 -14.09 -12.59
C ALA A 20 -10.44 -12.76 -12.31
N HIS A 21 -9.72 -11.77 -11.74
CA HIS A 21 -10.21 -10.42 -11.50
C HIS A 21 -9.97 -9.48 -12.70
N ASP A 22 -8.92 -9.74 -13.51
CA ASP A 22 -8.60 -8.95 -14.72
C ASP A 22 -9.53 -9.31 -15.89
N GLU A 23 -10.07 -10.55 -15.92
CA GLU A 23 -11.03 -11.04 -16.92
C GLU A 23 -12.47 -10.55 -16.67
N ARG A 24 -12.78 -10.07 -15.47
CA ARG A 24 -14.03 -9.35 -15.21
C ARG A 24 -13.86 -7.90 -15.67
N ALA A 25 -14.79 -7.42 -16.48
CA ALA A 25 -14.88 -6.00 -16.85
C ALA A 25 -14.63 -5.15 -15.58
N PRO A 26 -13.78 -4.09 -15.67
CA PRO A 26 -13.53 -3.26 -14.51
C PRO A 26 -14.89 -2.82 -13.96
N PRO A 27 -15.14 -3.02 -12.65
CA PRO A 27 -16.37 -2.52 -12.06
C PRO A 27 -16.47 -1.03 -12.39
N PRO A 28 -17.68 -0.48 -12.59
CA PRO A 28 -17.88 0.93 -12.82
C PRO A 28 -17.04 1.69 -11.79
N ALA A 29 -16.45 2.81 -12.17
CA ALA A 29 -15.49 3.56 -11.36
C ALA A 29 -16.15 3.94 -10.02
N CYS A 30 -16.19 3.00 -9.09
CA CYS A 30 -16.71 3.21 -7.76
C CYS A 30 -15.80 4.26 -7.09
N ASN A 31 -16.38 5.39 -6.72
CA ASN A 31 -15.74 6.35 -5.86
C ASN A 31 -15.71 5.74 -4.44
N PHE A 32 -14.71 4.92 -4.16
CA PHE A 32 -14.48 4.48 -2.79
C PHE A 32 -14.13 5.71 -1.94
N VAL A 33 -14.99 6.02 -1.01
CA VAL A 33 -14.72 6.95 0.08
C VAL A 33 -14.82 6.12 1.34
N LEU A 34 -13.69 5.54 1.76
CA LEU A 34 -13.64 4.73 2.98
C LEU A 34 -13.48 5.67 4.18
N ASP A 35 -14.36 5.57 5.13
CA ASP A 35 -14.20 6.21 6.43
C ASP A 35 -13.39 5.32 7.40
N ALA A 36 -13.17 5.81 8.60
CA ALA A 36 -12.38 5.11 9.61
C ALA A 36 -13.01 3.81 10.09
N GLU A 37 -14.35 3.71 10.07
CA GLU A 37 -15.11 2.53 10.49
C GLU A 37 -15.07 1.46 9.41
N GLU A 38 -15.26 1.85 8.16
CA GLU A 38 -15.15 0.95 7.01
C GLU A 38 -13.74 0.34 6.91
N VAL A 39 -12.69 1.14 7.16
CA VAL A 39 -11.31 0.64 7.20
C VAL A 39 -11.11 -0.35 8.34
N ALA A 40 -11.66 -0.07 9.53
CA ALA A 40 -11.59 -0.98 10.67
C ALA A 40 -12.37 -2.29 10.42
N ALA A 41 -13.55 -2.20 9.82
CA ALA A 41 -14.35 -3.37 9.43
C ALA A 41 -13.63 -4.22 8.37
N GLY A 42 -12.98 -3.58 7.39
CA GLY A 42 -12.14 -4.26 6.39
C GLY A 42 -10.95 -4.98 7.03
N ALA A 43 -10.27 -4.35 7.99
CA ALA A 43 -9.19 -4.98 8.74
C ALA A 43 -9.67 -6.19 9.55
N SER A 44 -10.87 -6.13 10.14
CA SER A 44 -11.47 -7.26 10.86
C SER A 44 -11.78 -8.44 9.93
N ARG A 45 -12.32 -8.18 8.72
CA ARG A 45 -12.51 -9.21 7.69
C ARG A 45 -11.19 -9.84 7.27
N LEU A 46 -10.13 -9.04 7.09
CA LEU A 46 -8.79 -9.57 6.77
C LEU A 46 -8.24 -10.48 7.86
N ARG A 47 -8.43 -10.15 9.15
CA ARG A 47 -8.02 -11.03 10.25
C ARG A 47 -8.69 -12.40 10.17
N ALA A 48 -9.94 -12.44 9.75
CA ALA A 48 -10.71 -13.69 9.67
C ALA A 48 -10.33 -14.55 8.45
N CYS A 49 -9.88 -13.98 7.33
CA CYS A 49 -9.76 -14.71 6.07
C CYS A 49 -8.38 -14.67 5.41
N SER A 50 -7.44 -13.82 5.87
CA SER A 50 -6.10 -13.78 5.27
C SER A 50 -5.10 -14.64 6.04
N ARG A 51 -4.30 -15.43 5.31
CA ARG A 51 -3.18 -16.19 5.89
C ARG A 51 -2.04 -15.30 6.40
N SER A 52 -1.90 -14.11 5.83
CA SER A 52 -0.91 -13.10 6.21
C SER A 52 -1.60 -11.83 6.68
N ALA A 53 -2.58 -11.99 7.59
CA ALA A 53 -3.47 -10.91 8.00
C ALA A 53 -2.72 -9.67 8.50
N ASN A 54 -1.73 -9.84 9.38
CA ASN A 54 -0.96 -8.73 9.94
C ASN A 54 -0.23 -7.93 8.85
N ARG A 55 0.40 -8.61 7.90
CA ARG A 55 1.04 -7.97 6.74
C ARG A 55 0.02 -7.22 5.88
N ASP A 56 -1.07 -7.87 5.53
CA ASP A 56 -2.05 -7.32 4.60
C ASP A 56 -2.76 -6.09 5.21
N ILE A 57 -3.07 -6.14 6.50
CA ILE A 57 -3.61 -5.01 7.26
C ILE A 57 -2.59 -3.86 7.31
N ALA A 58 -1.33 -4.14 7.65
CA ALA A 58 -0.27 -3.14 7.69
C ALA A 58 -0.04 -2.49 6.32
N LEU A 59 -0.05 -3.27 5.22
CA LEU A 59 0.03 -2.76 3.84
C LEU A 59 -1.11 -1.78 3.53
N ILE A 60 -2.35 -2.14 3.86
CA ILE A 60 -3.54 -1.31 3.61
C ILE A 60 -3.48 -0.02 4.43
N TYR A 61 -3.22 -0.10 5.72
CA TYR A 61 -3.12 1.09 6.56
C TYR A 61 -1.98 2.01 6.13
N THR A 62 -0.83 1.45 5.73
CA THR A 62 0.28 2.26 5.21
C THR A 62 -0.12 3.00 3.94
N LEU A 63 -0.79 2.34 2.99
CA LEU A 63 -1.30 3.00 1.78
C LEU A 63 -2.29 4.12 2.09
N LEU A 64 -3.26 3.86 2.97
CA LEU A 64 -4.31 4.82 3.34
C LEU A 64 -3.80 5.96 4.23
N CYS A 65 -2.67 5.78 4.91
CA CYS A 65 -2.02 6.82 5.70
C CYS A 65 -1.11 7.72 4.87
N THR A 66 -0.33 7.12 3.96
CA THR A 66 0.79 7.81 3.30
C THR A 66 0.53 8.17 1.84
N GLY A 67 -0.46 7.55 1.20
CA GLY A 67 -0.71 7.70 -0.23
C GLY A 67 0.45 7.25 -1.13
N LEU A 68 1.28 6.31 -0.67
CA LEU A 68 2.41 5.78 -1.43
C LEU A 68 1.98 5.10 -2.74
N LYS A 69 2.84 5.15 -3.75
CA LYS A 69 2.71 4.29 -4.91
C LYS A 69 3.12 2.87 -4.56
N THR A 70 2.58 1.87 -5.27
CA THR A 70 2.92 0.46 -5.03
C THR A 70 4.43 0.19 -5.10
N MET A 71 5.15 0.88 -6.00
CA MET A 71 6.61 0.76 -6.08
C MET A 71 7.31 1.31 -4.85
N GLU A 72 6.88 2.49 -4.38
CA GLU A 72 7.43 3.11 -3.18
C GLU A 72 7.21 2.23 -1.96
N LEU A 73 5.99 1.66 -1.83
CA LEU A 73 5.65 0.71 -0.77
C LEU A 73 6.52 -0.55 -0.80
N ALA A 74 6.84 -1.08 -2.00
CA ALA A 74 7.73 -2.22 -2.17
C ALA A 74 9.20 -1.91 -1.82
N LEU A 75 9.59 -0.64 -1.91
CA LEU A 75 10.96 -0.17 -1.68
C LEU A 75 11.20 0.39 -0.29
N LEU A 76 10.15 0.59 0.53
CA LEU A 76 10.33 0.97 1.93
C LEU A 76 11.22 -0.03 2.66
N GLU A 77 12.11 0.48 3.48
CA GLU A 77 13.00 -0.28 4.35
C GLU A 77 12.64 -0.06 5.82
N VAL A 78 13.14 -0.92 6.69
CA VAL A 78 12.91 -0.82 8.14
C VAL A 78 13.40 0.53 8.66
N ARG A 79 14.54 1.01 8.19
CA ARG A 79 15.10 2.33 8.56
C ARG A 79 14.27 3.53 8.12
N ASP A 80 13.34 3.35 7.17
CA ASP A 80 12.40 4.41 6.77
C ASP A 80 11.25 4.54 7.79
N TYR A 81 11.02 3.52 8.62
CA TYR A 81 9.97 3.48 9.63
C TYR A 81 10.49 3.55 11.07
N LEU A 82 11.57 2.83 11.39
CA LEU A 82 12.21 2.82 12.70
C LEU A 82 13.52 3.65 12.71
N ASP A 83 13.83 4.23 13.84
CA ASP A 83 15.17 4.70 14.14
C ASP A 83 16.05 3.58 14.73
N GLU A 84 17.32 3.88 15.02
CA GLU A 84 18.27 2.92 15.57
C GLU A 84 17.90 2.42 16.98
N HIS A 85 17.12 3.19 17.73
CA HIS A 85 16.63 2.82 19.06
C HIS A 85 15.33 1.99 18.98
N GLY A 86 14.80 1.78 17.77
CA GLY A 86 13.57 1.04 17.55
C GLY A 86 12.31 1.88 17.72
N GLU A 87 12.44 3.20 17.83
CA GLU A 87 11.29 4.10 17.91
C GLU A 87 10.74 4.43 16.52
N VAL A 88 9.44 4.65 16.45
CA VAL A 88 8.76 4.96 15.18
C VAL A 88 9.06 6.38 14.74
N LYS A 89 9.63 6.55 13.56
CA LYS A 89 9.81 7.83 12.89
C LYS A 89 8.47 8.38 12.42
N ARG A 90 7.82 9.21 13.25
CA ARG A 90 6.56 9.86 12.86
C ARG A 90 6.73 10.77 11.65
N VAL A 91 7.88 11.41 11.55
CA VAL A 91 8.33 12.17 10.39
C VAL A 91 9.57 11.48 9.85
N SER A 92 9.49 11.00 8.63
CA SER A 92 10.54 10.29 7.93
C SER A 92 10.74 10.90 6.54
N THR A 93 11.66 10.35 5.77
CA THR A 93 11.95 10.77 4.40
C THR A 93 11.78 9.59 3.44
N MET A 94 10.98 9.77 2.42
CA MET A 94 11.01 8.89 1.26
C MET A 94 12.30 9.16 0.50
N ARG A 95 13.24 8.23 0.54
CA ARG A 95 14.56 8.30 -0.11
C ARG A 95 14.41 8.42 -1.64
N ALA A 96 15.30 9.16 -2.28
CA ALA A 96 15.26 9.36 -3.75
C ALA A 96 15.21 8.04 -4.54
N GLU A 97 15.96 7.01 -4.10
CA GLU A 97 16.04 5.69 -4.74
C GLU A 97 14.71 4.92 -4.62
N ALA A 98 13.95 5.15 -3.56
CA ALA A 98 12.66 4.53 -3.32
C ALA A 98 11.50 5.35 -3.90
N ALA A 99 11.69 6.65 -4.09
CA ALA A 99 10.69 7.54 -4.64
C ALA A 99 10.48 7.31 -6.14
N ALA A 100 9.24 7.12 -6.55
CA ALA A 100 8.92 6.96 -7.98
C ALA A 100 9.16 8.23 -8.82
N SER A 101 9.36 9.38 -8.18
CA SER A 101 9.79 10.64 -8.79
C SER A 101 11.32 10.74 -8.91
N GLY A 102 12.09 9.94 -8.18
CA GLY A 102 13.52 10.10 -8.01
C GLY A 102 13.92 11.30 -7.15
N ILE A 103 12.97 11.89 -6.44
CA ILE A 103 13.18 13.08 -5.59
C ILE A 103 12.74 12.73 -4.18
N GLU A 104 13.56 13.06 -3.21
CA GLU A 104 13.23 12.92 -1.79
C GLU A 104 12.00 13.75 -1.42
N ARG A 105 11.23 13.26 -0.48
CA ARG A 105 10.06 13.96 0.04
C ARG A 105 9.72 13.51 1.45
N PRO A 106 9.00 14.33 2.22
CA PRO A 106 8.55 13.94 3.54
C PRO A 106 7.62 12.71 3.47
N LEU A 107 7.72 11.86 4.48
CA LEU A 107 6.89 10.69 4.69
C LEU A 107 6.40 10.69 6.13
N PHE A 108 5.08 10.66 6.34
CA PHE A 108 4.48 10.77 7.65
C PHE A 108 3.78 9.48 8.07
N PHE A 109 4.10 8.99 9.28
CA PHE A 109 3.44 7.88 9.94
C PHE A 109 2.61 8.37 11.14
N ASN A 110 1.72 9.33 10.92
CA ASN A 110 0.95 10.00 11.97
C ASN A 110 -0.31 9.25 12.43
N SER A 111 -0.79 8.29 11.61
CA SER A 111 -1.96 7.49 11.97
C SER A 111 -1.59 6.45 13.04
N THR A 112 -2.22 6.54 14.21
CA THR A 112 -2.05 5.56 15.30
C THR A 112 -2.42 4.14 14.87
N ARG A 113 -3.48 4.00 14.06
CA ARG A 113 -3.90 2.68 13.54
C ARG A 113 -2.89 2.10 12.55
N ALA A 114 -2.31 2.95 11.69
CA ALA A 114 -1.26 2.51 10.78
C ALA A 114 -0.01 2.05 11.55
N VAL A 115 0.43 2.85 12.51
CA VAL A 115 1.57 2.51 13.36
C VAL A 115 1.33 1.21 14.12
N ALA A 116 0.22 1.06 14.82
CA ALA A 116 -0.10 -0.16 15.54
C ALA A 116 -0.14 -1.40 14.63
N SER A 117 -0.67 -1.27 13.41
CA SER A 117 -0.71 -2.40 12.48
C SER A 117 0.65 -2.75 11.90
N ILE A 118 1.51 -1.78 11.66
CA ILE A 118 2.90 -2.03 11.24
C ILE A 118 3.67 -2.70 12.38
N ASP A 119 3.55 -2.21 13.61
CA ASP A 119 4.23 -2.75 14.77
C ASP A 119 3.85 -4.23 15.01
N ILE A 120 2.57 -4.58 14.98
CA ILE A 120 2.09 -5.97 15.07
C ILE A 120 2.71 -6.84 13.96
N TYR A 121 2.80 -6.31 12.74
CA TYR A 121 3.43 -7.02 11.64
C TYR A 121 4.95 -7.19 11.85
N LEU A 122 5.65 -6.17 12.35
CA LEU A 122 7.08 -6.28 12.65
C LEU A 122 7.36 -7.26 13.78
N GLU A 123 6.52 -7.32 14.82
CA GLU A 123 6.59 -8.35 15.87
C GLU A 123 6.44 -9.77 15.26
N GLU A 124 5.53 -9.95 14.32
CA GLU A 124 5.41 -11.23 13.61
C GLU A 124 6.67 -11.55 12.82
N ARG A 125 7.29 -10.58 12.14
CA ARG A 125 8.56 -10.75 11.44
C ARG A 125 9.67 -11.21 12.37
N ILE A 126 9.79 -10.58 13.55
CA ILE A 126 10.79 -10.95 14.57
C ILE A 126 10.57 -12.39 15.03
N ARG A 127 9.34 -12.75 15.40
CA ARG A 127 9.00 -14.13 15.80
C ARG A 127 9.33 -15.16 14.71
N ARG A 128 9.11 -14.82 13.46
CA ARG A 128 9.40 -15.67 12.29
C ARG A 128 10.85 -15.56 11.81
N ARG A 129 11.68 -14.77 12.46
CA ARG A 129 13.08 -14.50 12.11
C ARG A 129 13.26 -14.01 10.66
N LEU A 130 12.40 -13.11 10.21
CA LEU A 130 12.40 -12.56 8.86
C LEU A 130 13.07 -11.18 8.81
N GLY A 131 14.21 -11.08 8.11
CA GLY A 131 14.96 -9.84 7.99
C GLY A 131 15.55 -9.36 9.32
N ILE A 132 16.12 -10.30 10.09
CA ILE A 132 16.76 -10.05 11.38
C ILE A 132 18.13 -9.39 11.15
N GLY A 133 18.46 -8.45 12.01
CA GLY A 133 19.72 -7.74 12.08
C GLY A 133 20.34 -7.80 13.47
N GLU A 134 20.96 -6.71 13.88
CA GLU A 134 21.58 -6.56 15.18
C GLU A 134 20.51 -6.44 16.29
N PRO A 135 20.55 -7.28 17.34
CA PRO A 135 19.49 -7.34 18.36
C PRO A 135 19.22 -6.02 19.09
N ALA A 136 20.25 -5.22 19.31
CA ALA A 136 20.17 -3.96 20.08
C ALA A 136 19.64 -2.77 19.26
N ARG A 137 19.50 -2.91 17.93
CA ARG A 137 19.11 -1.82 17.02
C ARG A 137 17.90 -2.19 16.20
N PHE A 138 17.08 -1.20 15.83
CA PHE A 138 15.91 -1.38 14.97
C PHE A 138 14.98 -2.54 15.43
N ARG A 139 14.83 -2.73 16.74
CA ARG A 139 14.08 -3.86 17.36
C ARG A 139 14.60 -5.23 16.95
N GLY A 140 15.88 -5.36 16.60
CA GLY A 140 16.49 -6.60 16.10
C GLY A 140 16.22 -6.90 14.62
N LEU A 141 15.73 -5.94 13.86
CA LEU A 141 15.55 -6.04 12.41
C LEU A 141 16.72 -5.42 11.65
N ASP A 142 17.04 -5.97 10.47
CA ASP A 142 17.99 -5.35 9.56
C ASP A 142 17.42 -4.03 8.99
N PRO A 143 18.08 -2.89 9.22
CA PRO A 143 17.61 -1.59 8.74
C PRO A 143 17.44 -1.51 7.22
N ASN A 144 18.21 -2.28 6.46
CA ASN A 144 18.16 -2.34 5.01
C ASN A 144 17.16 -3.37 4.47
N SER A 145 16.60 -4.20 5.36
CA SER A 145 15.52 -5.12 4.98
C SER A 145 14.29 -4.33 4.55
N ARG A 146 13.60 -4.80 3.51
CA ARG A 146 12.33 -4.20 3.10
C ARG A 146 11.33 -4.22 4.25
N LEU A 147 10.59 -3.11 4.43
CA LEU A 147 9.57 -2.99 5.48
C LEU A 147 8.49 -4.05 5.31
N PHE A 148 8.09 -4.32 4.07
CA PHE A 148 7.10 -5.34 3.74
C PHE A 148 7.72 -6.48 2.95
N LEU A 149 7.50 -7.70 3.43
CA LEU A 149 7.98 -8.94 2.81
C LEU A 149 6.80 -9.79 2.33
N THR A 150 7.08 -10.67 1.39
CA THR A 150 6.14 -11.74 1.00
C THR A 150 5.91 -12.71 2.17
N GLU A 151 4.93 -13.60 2.06
CA GLU A 151 4.70 -14.64 3.08
C GLU A 151 5.94 -15.52 3.32
N ALA A 152 6.72 -15.73 2.27
CA ALA A 152 7.99 -16.46 2.34
C ALA A 152 9.17 -15.65 2.92
N GLY A 153 8.93 -14.43 3.42
CA GLY A 153 9.97 -13.58 4.00
C GLY A 153 10.94 -12.96 2.98
N ARG A 154 10.58 -12.89 1.71
CA ARG A 154 11.40 -12.30 0.64
C ARG A 154 10.87 -10.91 0.25
N PRO A 155 11.72 -10.01 -0.26
CA PRO A 155 11.28 -8.77 -0.87
C PRO A 155 10.29 -9.01 -2.02
N PHE A 156 9.33 -8.10 -2.20
CA PHE A 156 8.48 -8.11 -3.38
C PHE A 156 9.31 -7.84 -4.63
N LEU A 157 9.24 -8.75 -5.60
CA LEU A 157 10.01 -8.65 -6.83
C LEU A 157 9.58 -7.41 -7.63
N ILE A 158 10.58 -6.65 -8.07
CA ILE A 158 10.43 -5.48 -8.92
C ILE A 158 10.91 -5.84 -10.32
N THR A 159 10.09 -5.59 -11.32
CA THR A 159 10.37 -5.90 -12.72
C THR A 159 10.02 -4.72 -13.61
N ARG A 160 10.52 -4.68 -14.83
CA ARG A 160 10.01 -3.75 -15.85
C ARG A 160 8.57 -4.10 -16.19
N ARG A 161 7.77 -3.09 -16.45
CA ARG A 161 6.34 -3.25 -16.75
C ARG A 161 6.12 -4.10 -18.00
N SER A 162 6.88 -3.84 -19.04
CA SER A 162 6.93 -4.64 -20.26
C SER A 162 8.29 -4.51 -20.94
N ARG A 163 8.49 -5.23 -22.06
CA ARG A 163 9.70 -5.08 -22.89
C ARG A 163 9.85 -3.67 -23.47
N THR A 164 8.74 -3.02 -23.77
CA THR A 164 8.69 -1.68 -24.39
C THR A 164 8.52 -0.56 -23.35
N ASP A 165 8.09 -0.88 -22.12
CA ASP A 165 7.89 0.07 -21.03
C ASP A 165 8.93 -0.19 -19.92
N SER A 166 9.94 0.68 -19.86
CA SER A 166 11.05 0.59 -18.88
C SER A 166 10.61 0.90 -17.44
N ARG A 167 9.38 1.40 -17.22
CA ARG A 167 8.87 1.69 -15.89
C ARG A 167 8.87 0.45 -15.02
N LEU A 168 9.32 0.61 -13.79
CA LEU A 168 9.37 -0.47 -12.80
C LEU A 168 8.00 -0.69 -12.18
N THR A 169 7.70 -1.94 -11.87
CA THR A 169 6.47 -2.37 -11.21
C THR A 169 6.71 -3.58 -10.33
N SER A 170 5.91 -3.74 -9.29
CA SER A 170 5.82 -4.97 -8.51
C SER A 170 4.46 -5.63 -8.75
N LYS A 171 4.39 -6.50 -9.76
CA LYS A 171 3.14 -7.21 -10.11
C LYS A 171 2.63 -8.05 -8.94
N TYR A 172 3.53 -8.69 -8.22
CA TYR A 172 3.18 -9.52 -7.07
C TYR A 172 2.56 -8.70 -5.93
N LEU A 173 3.14 -7.53 -5.57
CA LEU A 173 2.54 -6.65 -4.57
C LEU A 173 1.19 -6.08 -5.04
N GLN A 174 1.07 -5.73 -6.33
CA GLN A 174 -0.22 -5.29 -6.87
C GLN A 174 -1.30 -6.37 -6.73
N ALA A 175 -0.97 -7.63 -7.04
CA ALA A 175 -1.89 -8.75 -6.87
C ALA A 175 -2.24 -8.98 -5.39
N THR A 176 -1.24 -8.92 -4.49
CA THR A 176 -1.44 -9.01 -3.04
C THR A 176 -2.41 -7.93 -2.54
N LEU A 177 -2.22 -6.68 -2.96
CA LEU A 177 -3.10 -5.57 -2.56
C LEU A 177 -4.52 -5.73 -3.11
N ARG A 178 -4.69 -6.14 -4.37
CA ARG A 178 -6.02 -6.41 -4.94
C ARG A 178 -6.75 -7.48 -4.14
N LEU A 179 -6.05 -8.57 -3.81
CA LEU A 179 -6.63 -9.66 -3.02
C LEU A 179 -6.97 -9.19 -1.60
N ALA A 180 -6.10 -8.41 -0.97
CA ALA A 180 -6.35 -7.85 0.35
C ALA A 180 -7.56 -6.90 0.34
N PHE A 181 -7.69 -6.03 -0.66
CA PHE A 181 -8.86 -5.16 -0.82
C PHE A 181 -10.14 -5.96 -1.03
N ALA A 182 -10.12 -6.99 -1.88
CA ALA A 182 -11.29 -7.85 -2.12
C ALA A 182 -11.72 -8.58 -0.83
N ARG A 183 -10.77 -9.12 -0.07
CA ARG A 183 -11.02 -9.77 1.23
C ARG A 183 -11.50 -8.79 2.31
N ALA A 184 -11.05 -7.54 2.25
CA ALA A 184 -11.57 -6.46 3.10
C ALA A 184 -13.00 -6.03 2.73
N GLY A 185 -13.57 -6.57 1.63
CA GLY A 185 -14.91 -6.22 1.13
C GLY A 185 -14.91 -5.05 0.14
N TRP A 186 -13.76 -4.56 -0.26
CA TRP A 186 -13.62 -3.42 -1.19
C TRP A 186 -13.30 -3.93 -2.60
N VAL A 187 -14.27 -4.64 -3.18
CA VAL A 187 -14.13 -5.27 -4.50
C VAL A 187 -13.93 -4.18 -5.57
N GLY A 188 -12.89 -4.33 -6.37
CA GLY A 188 -12.52 -3.36 -7.41
C GLY A 188 -11.64 -2.21 -6.94
N MET A 189 -11.36 -2.09 -5.63
CA MET A 189 -10.41 -1.09 -5.13
C MET A 189 -8.99 -1.38 -5.61
N THR A 190 -8.27 -0.33 -5.93
CA THR A 190 -6.86 -0.38 -6.36
C THR A 190 -5.98 0.50 -5.48
N ALA A 191 -4.68 0.26 -5.48
CA ALA A 191 -3.72 1.14 -4.79
C ALA A 191 -3.78 2.60 -5.30
N GLN A 192 -4.16 2.81 -6.57
CA GLN A 192 -4.34 4.15 -7.12
C GLN A 192 -5.58 4.83 -6.53
N GLN A 193 -6.67 4.10 -6.31
CA GLN A 193 -7.87 4.63 -5.64
C GLN A 193 -7.60 4.93 -4.17
N ALA A 194 -6.86 4.04 -3.46
CA ALA A 194 -6.41 4.31 -2.09
C ALA A 194 -5.60 5.61 -2.00
N ARG A 195 -4.65 5.79 -2.92
CA ARG A 195 -3.87 7.03 -3.00
C ARG A 195 -4.73 8.26 -3.32
N ARG A 196 -5.73 8.11 -4.20
CA ARG A 196 -6.68 9.17 -4.50
C ARG A 196 -7.50 9.56 -3.28
N GLN A 197 -7.93 8.59 -2.50
CA GLN A 197 -8.64 8.84 -1.24
C GLN A 197 -7.79 9.66 -0.27
N VAL A 198 -6.50 9.33 -0.12
CA VAL A 198 -5.57 10.13 0.70
C VAL A 198 -5.49 11.57 0.19
N ALA A 199 -5.35 11.77 -1.13
CA ALA A 199 -5.32 13.10 -1.72
C ALA A 199 -6.60 13.90 -1.44
N LEU A 200 -7.77 13.28 -1.59
CA LEU A 200 -9.06 13.91 -1.31
C LEU A 200 -9.25 14.21 0.18
N SER A 201 -8.76 13.34 1.07
CA SER A 201 -8.80 13.58 2.51
C SER A 201 -7.93 14.76 2.92
N LEU A 202 -6.71 14.85 2.37
CA LEU A 202 -5.81 15.97 2.62
C LEU A 202 -6.36 17.30 2.07
N ASP A 203 -6.93 17.28 0.86
CA ASP A 203 -7.57 18.45 0.25
C ASP A 203 -8.74 18.97 1.10
N ARG A 204 -9.60 18.07 1.62
CA ARG A 204 -10.69 18.43 2.56
C ARG A 204 -10.18 18.98 3.89
N GLN A 205 -8.99 18.60 4.32
CA GLN A 205 -8.33 19.10 5.52
C GLN A 205 -7.61 20.44 5.29
N GLY A 206 -7.68 20.98 4.07
CA GLY A 206 -7.13 22.28 3.72
C GLY A 206 -5.71 22.23 3.17
N ALA A 207 -5.17 21.07 2.82
CA ALA A 207 -3.88 21.00 2.15
C ALA A 207 -3.92 21.69 0.79
N ASP A 208 -2.98 22.60 0.55
CA ASP A 208 -2.87 23.27 -0.72
C ASP A 208 -2.26 22.36 -1.81
N ARG A 209 -2.28 22.86 -3.06
CA ARG A 209 -1.79 22.06 -4.20
C ARG A 209 -0.28 21.77 -4.14
N ALA A 210 0.51 22.67 -3.58
CA ALA A 210 1.95 22.50 -3.43
C ALA A 210 2.24 21.43 -2.38
N GLN A 211 1.55 21.47 -1.24
CA GLN A 211 1.62 20.46 -0.19
C GLN A 211 1.20 19.08 -0.71
N LEU A 212 0.09 18.99 -1.45
CA LEU A 212 -0.34 17.74 -2.09
C LEU A 212 0.68 17.22 -3.11
N GLN A 213 1.31 18.12 -3.87
CA GLN A 213 2.33 17.76 -4.83
C GLN A 213 3.56 17.18 -4.13
N GLU A 214 4.02 17.82 -3.07
CA GLU A 214 5.15 17.40 -2.26
C GLU A 214 4.87 16.06 -1.56
N LEU A 215 3.82 16.00 -0.73
CA LEU A 215 3.45 14.81 0.06
C LEU A 215 3.23 13.56 -0.80
N LEU A 216 2.62 13.73 -1.95
CA LEU A 216 2.33 12.61 -2.84
C LEU A 216 3.41 12.37 -3.91
N GLY A 217 4.51 13.13 -3.93
CA GLY A 217 5.57 13.01 -4.93
C GLY A 217 5.05 13.13 -6.36
N LEU A 218 4.22 14.17 -6.61
CA LEU A 218 3.70 14.48 -7.92
C LEU A 218 4.61 15.50 -8.61
N ARG A 219 4.90 15.30 -9.91
CA ARG A 219 5.84 16.14 -10.65
C ARG A 219 5.24 17.43 -11.16
N SER A 220 3.92 17.58 -11.15
CA SER A 220 3.26 18.76 -11.71
C SER A 220 1.89 19.02 -11.08
N PRO A 221 1.44 20.29 -11.07
CA PRO A 221 0.08 20.66 -10.64
C PRO A 221 -1.03 20.00 -11.48
N ARG A 222 -0.72 19.63 -12.73
CA ARG A 222 -1.65 18.89 -13.60
C ARG A 222 -1.94 17.50 -13.06
N GLN A 223 -0.94 16.84 -12.46
CA GLN A 223 -1.12 15.52 -11.81
C GLN A 223 -1.97 15.64 -10.55
N VAL A 224 -1.81 16.72 -9.75
CA VAL A 224 -2.67 16.99 -8.59
C VAL A 224 -4.12 17.13 -9.05
N ARG A 225 -4.38 18.01 -10.04
CA ARG A 225 -5.73 18.21 -10.60
C ARG A 225 -6.34 16.90 -11.10
N ARG A 226 -5.55 16.05 -11.78
CA ARG A 226 -6.03 14.74 -12.25
C ARG A 226 -6.37 13.80 -11.11
N LEU A 227 -5.60 13.85 -10.02
CA LEU A 227 -5.81 12.98 -8.86
C LEU A 227 -7.06 13.39 -8.07
N LEU A 228 -7.31 14.69 -7.94
CA LEU A 228 -8.48 15.24 -7.24
C LEU A 228 -9.76 15.21 -8.09
N ARG A 229 -9.63 15.13 -9.43
CA ARG A 229 -10.79 15.14 -10.33
C ARG A 229 -11.71 13.96 -10.02
N GLN A 230 -12.93 14.24 -9.62
CA GLN A 230 -13.96 13.22 -9.49
C GLN A 230 -14.33 12.71 -10.90
N PRO A 231 -14.43 11.40 -11.12
CA PRO A 231 -15.06 10.89 -12.33
C PRO A 231 -16.50 11.40 -12.37
N PRO A 232 -17.04 11.70 -13.55
CA PRO A 232 -18.44 12.06 -13.67
C PRO A 232 -19.28 10.93 -13.06
N MET A 233 -20.31 11.29 -12.30
CA MET A 233 -21.28 10.31 -11.84
C MET A 233 -21.96 9.68 -13.07
N PRO A 234 -22.18 8.36 -13.08
CA PRO A 234 -22.95 7.71 -14.14
C PRO A 234 -24.33 8.38 -14.25
N LEU A 235 -24.79 8.60 -15.47
CA LEU A 235 -26.08 9.25 -15.71
C LEU A 235 -27.25 8.52 -15.02
N GLU A 236 -27.14 7.19 -14.90
CA GLU A 236 -28.10 6.35 -14.20
C GLU A 236 -28.23 6.69 -12.70
N VAL A 237 -27.14 7.13 -12.07
CA VAL A 237 -27.14 7.57 -10.65
C VAL A 237 -27.73 8.98 -10.52
N ILE A 238 -27.38 9.87 -11.47
CA ILE A 238 -27.89 11.26 -11.46
C ILE A 238 -29.39 11.28 -11.76
N SER A 239 -29.89 10.37 -12.64
CA SER A 239 -31.30 10.33 -13.00
C SER A 239 -32.21 9.80 -11.88
N HIS A 240 -31.68 9.06 -10.90
CA HIS A 240 -32.43 8.59 -9.75
C HIS A 240 -32.75 9.69 -8.71
N GLU A 241 -32.00 10.81 -8.73
CA GLU A 241 -32.20 11.93 -7.78
C GLU A 241 -33.14 13.03 -8.32
N ILE A 242 -33.76 12.84 -9.52
CA ILE A 242 -34.61 13.84 -10.16
C ILE A 242 -36.11 13.66 -9.83
N VAL A 243 -36.45 12.76 -8.91
CA VAL A 243 -37.86 12.56 -8.48
C VAL A 243 -38.02 12.89 -7.02
#